data_1a791ae5747f7630165fddef72ba38d1
#
_entry.id   1a791ae5747f7630165fddef72ba38d1
#
_cell.length_a   1.000
_cell.length_b   1.000
_cell.length_c   1.000
_cell.angle_alpha   90.00
_cell.angle_beta   90.00
_cell.angle_gamma   90.00
#
_symmetry.space_group_name_H-M   'P 1'
#
loop_
_entity.id
_entity.type
_entity.pdbx_description
1 polymer ?
#
loop_
_entity_poly.entity_id
_entity_poly.type
_entity_poly.pdbx_seq_one_letter_code
_entity_poly.pdbx_strand_id
1 'polypeptide(L)'
;FLNGIKKWGRSHASQQQTNNHIGFFLIDNNEDLAASRKIAQDFSSYGIFQPNTMTLRGTTPDPNQTTPIGLNGGRLAEAIDALIHEKDGDLCFGDLYMDDILDMIDWASDITVGAPKKSTINSNIPSPRQVIQFADRYMKASAQFTGYDASEGALYVLFMLALAMHPQAPSIFAVDSFDHALNPRLAKKMIQVFCEQVIQHKKHVFL
;
A
#
# COMPACT_ATOMS: atom_id res chain seq x y z
N PHE A 1 -28.49 -25.07 9.42
CA PHE A 1 -28.14 -23.63 9.30
C PHE A 1 -28.79 -22.76 10.39
N LEU A 2 -29.93 -23.14 10.99
CA LEU A 2 -30.65 -22.33 11.97
C LEU A 2 -30.30 -22.64 13.43
N ASN A 3 -29.58 -23.70 13.73
CA ASN A 3 -29.22 -24.09 15.09
C ASN A 3 -27.97 -23.42 15.65
N GLY A 4 -27.16 -22.75 14.81
CA GLY A 4 -25.95 -22.03 15.23
C GLY A 4 -26.18 -20.60 15.74
N ILE A 5 -27.39 -20.05 15.61
CA ILE A 5 -27.67 -18.63 15.90
C ILE A 5 -28.22 -18.43 17.33
N LYS A 6 -28.27 -19.46 18.17
CA LYS A 6 -28.99 -19.43 19.44
C LYS A 6 -28.32 -18.76 20.63
N LYS A 7 -27.15 -18.11 20.48
CA LYS A 7 -26.56 -17.34 21.60
C LYS A 7 -26.03 -15.98 21.14
N TRP A 8 -26.90 -15.06 20.90
CA TRP A 8 -26.58 -13.65 21.10
C TRP A 8 -26.55 -13.37 22.62
N GLY A 9 -25.47 -13.73 23.27
CA GLY A 9 -25.23 -13.38 24.66
C GLY A 9 -24.58 -12.01 24.73
N ARG A 10 -25.19 -11.11 25.51
CA ARG A 10 -24.52 -9.86 25.92
C ARG A 10 -23.28 -10.25 26.72
N SER A 11 -22.11 -10.28 26.11
CA SER A 11 -20.87 -10.22 26.84
C SER A 11 -20.58 -8.76 27.13
N HIS A 12 -20.24 -8.44 28.38
CA HIS A 12 -19.67 -7.16 28.75
C HIS A 12 -18.27 -7.03 28.11
N ALA A 13 -18.22 -6.69 26.84
CA ALA A 13 -17.00 -6.25 26.20
C ALA A 13 -16.83 -4.78 26.60
N SER A 14 -15.74 -4.48 27.27
CA SER A 14 -15.27 -3.14 27.49
C SER A 14 -15.26 -2.40 26.15
N GLN A 15 -15.95 -1.28 26.11
CA GLN A 15 -16.00 -0.37 24.96
C GLN A 15 -14.59 0.14 24.65
N GLN A 16 -13.90 -0.50 23.75
CA GLN A 16 -12.93 0.19 22.91
C GLN A 16 -13.62 0.40 21.57
N GLN A 17 -14.04 1.63 21.33
CA GLN A 17 -14.50 2.11 20.05
C GLN A 17 -13.35 2.01 19.06
N THR A 18 -13.36 0.98 18.24
CA THR A 18 -12.64 0.95 16.99
C THR A 18 -13.67 1.19 15.89
N ASN A 19 -13.64 2.37 15.34
CA ASN A 19 -14.47 2.77 14.21
C ASN A 19 -14.20 1.86 13.01
N ASN A 20 -15.29 1.45 12.34
CA ASN A 20 -15.34 0.82 11.02
C ASN A 20 -14.92 -0.65 10.87
N HIS A 21 -15.06 -1.47 11.86
CA HIS A 21 -15.00 -2.91 11.67
C HIS A 21 -16.38 -3.55 11.76
N ILE A 22 -16.82 -4.21 10.68
CA ILE A 22 -17.90 -5.17 10.75
C ILE A 22 -17.35 -6.38 11.53
N GLY A 23 -17.52 -6.36 12.83
CA GLY A 23 -17.08 -7.44 13.71
C GLY A 23 -18.07 -8.61 13.65
N PHE A 24 -17.70 -9.70 13.00
CA PHE A 24 -18.39 -10.98 13.19
C PHE A 24 -17.78 -11.68 14.41
N PHE A 25 -18.49 -11.69 15.53
CA PHE A 25 -18.11 -12.49 16.69
C PHE A 25 -18.67 -13.91 16.49
N LEU A 26 -17.84 -14.83 16.04
CA LEU A 26 -18.14 -16.26 16.09
C LEU A 26 -17.65 -16.80 17.43
N ILE A 27 -18.59 -17.00 18.38
CA ILE A 27 -18.30 -17.70 19.62
C ILE A 27 -18.74 -19.16 19.42
N ASP A 28 -17.85 -19.99 18.96
CA ASP A 28 -17.94 -21.42 19.21
C ASP A 28 -16.65 -22.17 18.84
N ASN A 29 -16.30 -23.18 19.65
CA ASN A 29 -15.10 -24.03 19.47
C ASN A 29 -15.33 -25.19 18.48
N ASN A 30 -16.23 -25.05 17.54
CA ASN A 30 -16.57 -26.12 16.60
C ASN A 30 -15.64 -26.10 15.38
N GLU A 31 -15.01 -27.24 15.09
CA GLU A 31 -14.09 -27.40 13.94
C GLU A 31 -14.77 -27.12 12.59
N ASP A 32 -16.09 -27.33 12.49
CA ASP A 32 -16.89 -27.02 11.30
C ASP A 32 -16.93 -25.52 10.93
N LEU A 33 -16.48 -24.63 11.82
CA LEU A 33 -16.47 -23.17 11.60
C LEU A 33 -15.09 -22.63 11.20
N ALA A 34 -14.09 -23.48 10.99
CA ALA A 34 -12.73 -23.02 10.63
C ALA A 34 -12.72 -22.20 9.34
N ALA A 35 -13.48 -22.62 8.32
CA ALA A 35 -13.63 -21.88 7.07
C ALA A 35 -14.32 -20.53 7.29
N SER A 36 -15.35 -20.48 8.12
CA SER A 36 -16.06 -19.24 8.44
C SER A 36 -15.20 -18.28 9.25
N ARG A 37 -14.33 -18.78 10.13
CA ARG A 37 -13.36 -17.97 10.88
C ARG A 37 -12.31 -17.35 9.94
N LYS A 38 -11.79 -18.13 9.00
CA LYS A 38 -10.83 -17.63 8.02
C LYS A 38 -11.46 -16.51 7.19
N ILE A 39 -12.66 -16.71 6.66
CA ILE A 39 -13.40 -15.69 5.93
C ILE A 39 -13.61 -14.44 6.80
N ALA A 40 -14.03 -14.58 8.06
CA ALA A 40 -14.20 -13.45 8.97
C ALA A 40 -12.90 -12.71 9.25
N GLN A 41 -11.77 -13.42 9.38
CA GLN A 41 -10.45 -12.83 9.53
C GLN A 41 -10.03 -12.07 8.27
N ASP A 42 -10.19 -12.66 7.09
CA ASP A 42 -9.87 -12.02 5.81
C ASP A 42 -10.68 -10.73 5.62
N PHE A 43 -11.98 -10.76 5.95
CA PHE A 43 -12.84 -9.57 5.90
C PHE A 43 -12.56 -8.56 7.02
N SER A 44 -12.03 -8.97 8.16
CA SER A 44 -11.69 -8.03 9.24
C SER A 44 -10.55 -7.08 8.87
N SER A 45 -9.69 -7.47 7.95
CA SER A 45 -8.60 -6.66 7.40
C SER A 45 -8.97 -5.94 6.11
N TYR A 46 -10.21 -6.15 5.57
CA TYR A 46 -10.64 -5.50 4.34
C TYR A 46 -10.55 -3.99 4.44
N GLY A 47 -10.00 -3.37 3.41
CA GLY A 47 -9.90 -1.93 3.29
C GLY A 47 -10.23 -1.45 1.89
N ILE A 48 -10.80 -0.26 1.78
CA ILE A 48 -10.94 0.47 0.53
C ILE A 48 -9.84 1.52 0.50
N PHE A 49 -8.89 1.33 -0.39
CA PHE A 49 -7.76 2.22 -0.56
C PHE A 49 -8.12 3.29 -1.60
N GLN A 50 -7.88 4.52 -1.22
CA GLN A 50 -8.10 5.68 -2.07
C GLN A 50 -6.85 6.55 -2.07
N PRO A 51 -5.85 6.24 -2.91
CA PRO A 51 -4.61 6.99 -2.93
C PRO A 51 -4.88 8.46 -3.22
N ASN A 52 -4.27 9.32 -2.42
CA ASN A 52 -4.41 10.76 -2.56
C ASN A 52 -3.04 11.40 -2.78
N THR A 53 -2.88 12.15 -3.85
CA THR A 53 -1.61 12.76 -4.26
C THR A 53 -0.95 13.58 -3.17
N MET A 54 -1.72 14.38 -2.44
CA MET A 54 -1.17 15.23 -1.39
C MET A 54 -0.67 14.39 -0.20
N THR A 55 -1.35 13.29 0.09
CA THR A 55 -0.98 12.34 1.14
C THR A 55 0.23 11.51 0.71
N LEU A 56 0.24 11.00 -0.53
CA LEU A 56 1.37 10.27 -1.11
C LEU A 56 2.66 11.10 -1.13
N ARG A 57 2.53 12.40 -1.37
CA ARG A 57 3.64 13.37 -1.32
C ARG A 57 4.07 13.75 0.11
N GLY A 58 3.33 13.33 1.12
CA GLY A 58 3.58 13.70 2.52
C GLY A 58 3.22 15.14 2.88
N THR A 59 2.44 15.83 2.04
CA THR A 59 2.00 17.21 2.29
C THR A 59 0.78 17.29 3.17
N THR A 60 -0.05 16.26 3.18
CA THR A 60 -1.25 16.15 4.02
C THR A 60 -1.17 14.86 4.82
N PRO A 61 -1.44 14.89 6.14
CA PRO A 61 -1.49 13.69 6.95
C PRO A 61 -2.57 12.73 6.47
N ASP A 62 -2.29 11.43 6.49
CA ASP A 62 -3.31 10.42 6.29
C ASP A 62 -4.12 10.27 7.58
N PRO A 63 -5.44 10.49 7.56
CA PRO A 63 -6.28 10.31 8.74
C PRO A 63 -6.34 8.83 9.19
N ASN A 64 -6.06 7.89 8.29
CA ASN A 64 -6.12 6.45 8.51
C ASN A 64 -4.76 5.80 8.21
N GLN A 65 -3.81 5.99 9.12
CA GLN A 65 -2.45 5.42 9.01
C GLN A 65 -2.43 3.92 9.35
N THR A 66 -3.25 3.13 8.67
CA THR A 66 -3.24 1.68 8.80
C THR A 66 -2.01 1.09 8.11
N THR A 67 -1.46 0.04 8.69
CA THR A 67 -0.37 -0.71 8.06
C THR A 67 -0.89 -1.42 6.79
N PRO A 68 -0.07 -1.57 5.76
CA PRO A 68 1.31 -1.08 5.64
C PRO A 68 1.43 0.33 5.05
N ILE A 69 0.43 0.83 4.32
CA ILE A 69 0.55 1.99 3.43
C ILE A 69 -0.27 3.18 3.92
N GLY A 70 -1.29 2.94 4.76
CA GLY A 70 -2.38 3.89 5.00
C GLY A 70 -3.44 3.83 3.90
N LEU A 71 -4.69 4.16 4.22
CA LEU A 71 -5.77 4.07 3.21
C LEU A 71 -5.60 5.09 2.07
N ASN A 72 -4.98 6.22 2.36
CA ASN A 72 -4.71 7.28 1.39
C ASN A 72 -3.23 7.35 0.96
N GLY A 73 -2.38 6.45 1.47
CA GLY A 73 -0.98 6.36 1.10
C GLY A 73 -0.01 7.12 2.01
N GLY A 74 -0.42 7.52 3.21
CA GLY A 74 0.42 8.30 4.11
C GLY A 74 1.64 7.60 4.68
N ARG A 75 1.77 6.29 4.46
CA ARG A 75 2.93 5.47 4.85
C ARG A 75 3.62 4.82 3.67
N LEU A 76 3.49 5.43 2.48
CA LEU A 76 4.07 4.86 1.26
C LEU A 76 5.59 4.69 1.37
N ALA A 77 6.31 5.65 1.94
CA ALA A 77 7.75 5.57 2.08
C ALA A 77 8.19 4.37 2.93
N GLU A 78 7.53 4.14 4.08
CA GLU A 78 7.83 3.00 4.94
C GLU A 78 7.48 1.66 4.26
N ALA A 79 6.39 1.62 3.50
CA ALA A 79 6.00 0.42 2.77
C ALA A 79 7.00 0.08 1.65
N ILE A 80 7.52 1.09 0.96
CA ILE A 80 8.56 0.92 -0.07
C ILE A 80 9.88 0.47 0.56
N ASP A 81 10.29 1.09 1.67
CA ASP A 81 11.51 0.72 2.40
C ASP A 81 11.52 -0.76 2.81
N ALA A 82 10.34 -1.26 3.22
CA ALA A 82 10.17 -2.67 3.58
C ALA A 82 10.21 -3.64 2.38
N LEU A 83 10.01 -3.15 1.15
CA LEU A 83 10.00 -3.96 -0.06
C LEU A 83 11.30 -3.92 -0.84
N ILE A 84 12.10 -2.84 -0.67
CA ILE A 84 13.40 -2.73 -1.33
C ILE A 84 14.41 -3.66 -0.63
N HIS A 85 15.02 -4.55 -1.38
CA HIS A 85 16.07 -5.45 -0.89
C HIS A 85 16.99 -5.88 -2.03
N GLU A 86 18.15 -6.46 -1.67
CA GLU A 86 19.10 -7.02 -2.61
C GLU A 86 18.93 -8.54 -2.68
N LYS A 87 18.89 -9.08 -3.88
CA LYS A 87 18.82 -10.52 -4.14
C LYS A 87 19.77 -10.89 -5.28
N ASP A 88 20.68 -11.80 -5.02
CA ASP A 88 21.68 -12.30 -5.98
C ASP A 88 22.54 -11.20 -6.64
N GLY A 89 22.69 -10.05 -5.99
CA GLY A 89 23.41 -8.89 -6.48
C GLY A 89 22.54 -7.87 -7.24
N ASP A 90 21.28 -8.17 -7.45
CA ASP A 90 20.32 -7.26 -8.09
C ASP A 90 19.41 -6.58 -7.06
N LEU A 91 19.10 -5.32 -7.29
CA LEU A 91 18.16 -4.57 -6.45
C LEU A 91 16.73 -4.94 -6.84
N CYS A 92 15.95 -5.34 -5.84
CA CYS A 92 14.56 -5.79 -5.99
C CYS A 92 13.59 -4.89 -5.22
N PHE A 93 12.36 -4.85 -5.72
CA PHE A 93 11.20 -4.28 -5.06
C PHE A 93 10.14 -5.38 -4.92
N GLY A 94 10.03 -5.96 -3.73
CA GLY A 94 9.24 -7.17 -3.55
C GLY A 94 9.79 -8.31 -4.42
N ASP A 95 8.94 -8.90 -5.25
CA ASP A 95 9.34 -10.00 -6.16
C ASP A 95 9.76 -9.50 -7.56
N LEU A 96 9.77 -8.20 -7.80
CA LEU A 96 10.16 -7.59 -9.06
C LEU A 96 11.60 -7.06 -9.00
N TYR A 97 12.30 -7.11 -10.12
CA TYR A 97 13.55 -6.38 -10.24
C TYR A 97 13.28 -4.87 -10.28
N MET A 98 14.19 -4.08 -9.71
CA MET A 98 14.04 -2.63 -9.70
C MET A 98 13.96 -2.06 -11.13
N ASP A 99 14.65 -2.66 -12.08
CA ASP A 99 14.59 -2.26 -13.49
C ASP A 99 13.19 -2.36 -14.10
N ASP A 100 12.39 -3.35 -13.70
CA ASP A 100 10.99 -3.49 -14.15
C ASP A 100 10.13 -2.33 -13.65
N ILE A 101 10.42 -1.84 -12.44
CA ILE A 101 9.74 -0.66 -11.87
C ILE A 101 10.19 0.62 -12.59
N LEU A 102 11.50 0.77 -12.81
CA LEU A 102 12.07 1.93 -13.51
C LEU A 102 11.61 2.00 -14.96
N ASP A 103 11.29 0.88 -15.59
CA ASP A 103 10.67 0.83 -16.91
C ASP A 103 9.23 1.37 -16.95
N MET A 104 8.56 1.39 -15.81
CA MET A 104 7.25 2.03 -15.67
C MET A 104 7.38 3.52 -15.32
N ILE A 105 8.43 3.87 -14.60
CA ILE A 105 8.75 5.24 -14.19
C ILE A 105 9.96 5.72 -15.04
N ASP A 106 9.76 5.86 -16.34
CA ASP A 106 10.78 5.99 -17.37
C ASP A 106 11.77 7.16 -17.20
N TRP A 107 11.39 8.17 -16.45
CA TRP A 107 12.25 9.32 -16.13
C TRP A 107 13.19 9.04 -14.94
N ALA A 108 12.90 8.08 -14.08
CA ALA A 108 13.74 7.73 -12.93
C ALA A 108 14.84 6.75 -13.34
N SER A 109 16.02 6.92 -12.77
CA SER A 109 17.16 6.00 -12.90
C SER A 109 17.41 5.22 -11.60
N ASP A 110 16.85 5.66 -10.49
CA ASP A 110 16.95 4.98 -9.19
C ASP A 110 15.83 5.43 -8.25
N ILE A 111 15.42 4.55 -7.34
CA ILE A 111 14.42 4.81 -6.30
C ILE A 111 14.98 4.30 -4.97
N THR A 112 15.07 5.21 -4.01
CA THR A 112 15.55 4.90 -2.66
C THR A 112 14.63 5.50 -1.61
N VAL A 113 14.74 5.03 -0.38
CA VAL A 113 14.05 5.61 0.77
C VAL A 113 15.08 6.05 1.79
N GLY A 114 14.88 7.20 2.37
CA GLY A 114 15.83 7.71 3.34
C GLY A 114 15.30 8.89 4.15
N ALA A 115 16.12 9.32 5.10
CA ALA A 115 15.80 10.50 5.89
C ALA A 115 15.79 11.76 5.00
N PRO A 116 14.83 12.66 5.21
CA PRO A 116 14.73 13.88 4.44
C PRO A 116 15.95 14.77 4.66
N LYS A 117 16.60 15.21 3.58
CA LYS A 117 17.67 16.23 3.66
C LYS A 117 17.01 17.60 3.84
N LYS A 118 17.53 18.42 4.76
CA LYS A 118 17.00 19.78 5.04
C LYS A 118 16.96 20.70 3.79
N SER A 119 17.76 20.41 2.78
CA SER A 119 17.81 21.15 1.52
C SER A 119 16.73 20.76 0.51
N THR A 120 16.06 19.63 0.72
CA THR A 120 15.10 19.05 -0.23
C THR A 120 13.64 19.18 0.23
N ILE A 121 13.40 19.62 1.46
CA ILE A 121 12.05 19.80 1.98
C ILE A 121 11.82 21.26 2.32
N ASN A 122 10.69 21.78 1.85
CA ASN A 122 10.26 23.13 2.23
C ASN A 122 9.97 23.15 3.75
N SER A 123 10.51 24.19 4.45
CA SER A 123 10.43 24.33 5.91
C SER A 123 9.01 24.37 6.49
N ASN A 124 8.01 24.54 5.65
CA ASN A 124 6.60 24.63 6.05
C ASN A 124 5.87 23.27 6.04
N ILE A 125 6.54 22.17 5.68
CA ILE A 125 5.95 20.83 5.65
C ILE A 125 6.38 20.07 6.90
N PRO A 126 5.47 19.36 7.59
CA PRO A 126 5.85 18.44 8.65
C PRO A 126 6.91 17.48 8.13
N SER A 127 8.07 17.44 8.76
CA SER A 127 9.18 16.59 8.30
C SER A 127 8.81 15.12 8.54
N PRO A 128 8.53 14.32 7.49
CA PRO A 128 8.29 12.90 7.64
C PRO A 128 9.58 12.21 8.10
N ARG A 129 9.46 11.04 8.72
CA ARG A 129 10.64 10.26 9.14
C ARG A 129 11.43 9.71 7.95
N GLN A 130 10.74 9.34 6.91
CA GLN A 130 11.29 8.81 5.67
C GLN A 130 10.63 9.47 4.46
N VAL A 131 11.39 9.63 3.39
CA VAL A 131 10.91 10.14 2.11
C VAL A 131 11.43 9.25 0.99
N ILE A 132 10.59 9.07 -0.03
CA ILE A 132 11.01 8.44 -1.27
C ILE A 132 11.91 9.44 -2.01
N GLN A 133 13.03 8.96 -2.52
CA GLN A 133 14.00 9.73 -3.28
C GLN A 133 14.14 9.10 -4.65
N PHE A 134 14.11 9.94 -5.69
CA PHE A 134 14.27 9.54 -7.08
C PHE A 134 15.53 10.20 -7.64
N ALA A 135 16.34 9.44 -8.36
CA ALA A 135 17.37 9.99 -9.23
C ALA A 135 16.78 10.16 -10.64
N ASP A 136 16.93 11.36 -11.22
CA ASP A 136 16.43 11.63 -12.56
C ASP A 136 17.43 11.16 -13.62
N ARG A 137 16.97 10.45 -14.65
CA ARG A 137 17.79 9.88 -15.72
C ARG A 137 18.34 10.95 -16.66
N TYR A 138 17.66 12.07 -16.81
CA TYR A 138 17.96 13.12 -17.78
C TYR A 138 18.68 14.32 -17.16
N MET A 139 18.72 14.40 -15.84
CA MET A 139 19.41 15.47 -15.13
C MET A 139 20.81 15.03 -14.65
N LYS A 140 21.67 16.01 -14.37
CA LYS A 140 23.02 15.72 -13.84
C LYS A 140 22.92 14.97 -12.53
N ALA A 141 23.87 14.06 -12.27
CA ALA A 141 23.90 13.09 -11.17
C ALA A 141 23.69 13.62 -9.72
N SER A 142 23.55 14.92 -9.54
CA SER A 142 23.26 15.55 -8.25
C SER A 142 21.79 15.90 -8.01
N ALA A 143 20.92 15.77 -9.03
CA ALA A 143 19.51 16.10 -8.90
C ALA A 143 18.74 14.92 -8.33
N GLN A 144 18.48 14.96 -7.05
CA GLN A 144 17.57 14.04 -6.37
C GLN A 144 16.24 14.75 -6.13
N PHE A 145 15.16 14.13 -6.61
CA PHE A 145 13.80 14.55 -6.29
C PHE A 145 13.28 13.72 -5.12
N THR A 146 12.43 14.32 -4.32
CA THR A 146 11.69 13.58 -3.30
C THR A 146 10.30 13.22 -3.84
N GLY A 147 9.58 12.34 -3.13
CA GLY A 147 8.18 12.07 -3.43
C GLY A 147 7.31 13.33 -3.53
N TYR A 148 7.74 14.42 -2.88
CA TYR A 148 7.09 15.73 -2.97
C TYR A 148 7.11 16.30 -4.41
N ASP A 149 8.22 16.15 -5.12
CA ASP A 149 8.44 16.69 -6.46
C ASP A 149 8.14 15.67 -7.57
N ALA A 150 7.99 14.41 -7.20
CA ALA A 150 7.77 13.30 -8.13
C ALA A 150 6.46 13.44 -8.91
N SER A 151 6.41 12.81 -10.09
CA SER A 151 5.17 12.71 -10.84
C SER A 151 4.12 11.92 -10.04
N GLU A 152 2.88 12.34 -10.14
CA GLU A 152 1.76 11.66 -9.49
C GLU A 152 1.68 10.19 -9.93
N GLY A 153 1.80 9.94 -11.23
CA GLY A 153 1.79 8.58 -11.77
C GLY A 153 2.87 7.66 -11.18
N ALA A 154 4.08 8.17 -10.92
CA ALA A 154 5.12 7.39 -10.26
C ALA A 154 4.73 6.96 -8.84
N LEU A 155 4.16 7.87 -8.07
CA LEU A 155 3.69 7.57 -6.71
C LEU A 155 2.53 6.56 -6.71
N TYR A 156 1.62 6.66 -7.70
CA TYR A 156 0.53 5.69 -7.87
C TYR A 156 1.04 4.31 -8.25
N VAL A 157 2.00 4.20 -9.16
CA VAL A 157 2.65 2.93 -9.49
C VAL A 157 3.24 2.28 -8.25
N LEU A 158 4.04 3.02 -7.48
CA LEU A 158 4.65 2.51 -6.27
C LEU A 158 3.62 2.12 -5.21
N PHE A 159 2.56 2.91 -5.04
CA PHE A 159 1.46 2.60 -4.12
C PHE A 159 0.76 1.29 -4.49
N MET A 160 0.40 1.12 -5.75
CA MET A 160 -0.31 -0.07 -6.23
C MET A 160 0.55 -1.33 -6.08
N LEU A 161 1.83 -1.26 -6.48
CA LEU A 161 2.75 -2.38 -6.36
C LEU A 161 3.03 -2.73 -4.90
N ALA A 162 3.23 -1.72 -4.05
CA ALA A 162 3.41 -1.96 -2.62
C ALA A 162 2.15 -2.63 -2.01
N LEU A 163 0.95 -2.19 -2.38
CA LEU A 163 -0.29 -2.81 -1.92
C LEU A 163 -0.43 -4.27 -2.39
N ALA A 164 -0.04 -4.57 -3.63
CA ALA A 164 -0.08 -5.93 -4.17
C ALA A 164 0.92 -6.86 -3.47
N MET A 165 2.15 -6.41 -3.21
CA MET A 165 3.24 -7.28 -2.77
C MET A 165 3.50 -7.26 -1.26
N HIS A 166 3.14 -6.18 -0.56
CA HIS A 166 3.49 -6.06 0.86
C HIS A 166 2.83 -7.17 1.70
N PRO A 167 3.59 -7.91 2.53
CA PRO A 167 3.07 -9.06 3.28
C PRO A 167 2.02 -8.69 4.33
N GLN A 168 2.05 -7.45 4.84
CA GLN A 168 1.06 -6.95 5.79
C GLN A 168 -0.16 -6.29 5.13
N ALA A 169 -0.20 -6.20 3.80
CA ALA A 169 -1.39 -5.69 3.13
C ALA A 169 -2.53 -6.72 3.21
N PRO A 170 -3.79 -6.27 3.27
CA PRO A 170 -4.93 -7.16 3.34
C PRO A 170 -4.94 -8.20 2.23
N SER A 171 -5.45 -9.41 2.54
CA SER A 171 -5.67 -10.45 1.53
C SER A 171 -6.86 -10.13 0.61
N ILE A 172 -7.79 -9.31 1.10
CA ILE A 172 -8.96 -8.83 0.34
C ILE A 172 -9.03 -7.32 0.49
N PHE A 173 -9.06 -6.57 -0.62
CA PHE A 173 -9.15 -5.11 -0.59
C PHE A 173 -9.80 -4.56 -1.85
N ALA A 174 -10.19 -3.30 -1.80
CA ALA A 174 -10.61 -2.53 -2.97
C ALA A 174 -9.69 -1.32 -3.17
N VAL A 175 -9.57 -0.89 -4.42
CA VAL A 175 -8.89 0.37 -4.78
C VAL A 175 -9.85 1.24 -5.55
N ASP A 176 -10.12 2.41 -5.02
CA ASP A 176 -10.90 3.43 -5.71
C ASP A 176 -10.02 4.24 -6.65
N SER A 177 -10.50 4.46 -7.86
CA SER A 177 -9.82 5.30 -8.86
C SER A 177 -8.43 4.78 -9.26
N PHE A 178 -8.35 3.49 -9.59
CA PHE A 178 -7.11 2.79 -9.98
C PHE A 178 -6.29 3.52 -11.06
N ASP A 179 -6.94 4.12 -12.04
CA ASP A 179 -6.31 4.74 -13.21
C ASP A 179 -6.13 6.27 -13.11
N HIS A 180 -6.53 6.86 -11.98
CA HIS A 180 -6.66 8.31 -11.83
C HIS A 180 -5.43 9.11 -12.26
N ALA A 181 -4.24 8.68 -11.90
CA ALA A 181 -2.99 9.42 -12.16
C ALA A 181 -2.16 8.83 -13.31
N LEU A 182 -2.70 7.85 -14.03
CA LEU A 182 -1.96 7.10 -15.03
C LEU A 182 -2.38 7.49 -16.44
N ASN A 183 -1.41 7.72 -17.31
CA ASN A 183 -1.70 7.79 -18.73
C ASN A 183 -2.11 6.40 -19.26
N PRO A 184 -2.86 6.29 -20.38
CA PRO A 184 -3.41 5.02 -20.85
C PRO A 184 -2.37 3.93 -21.12
N ARG A 185 -1.16 4.30 -21.56
CA ARG A 185 -0.07 3.35 -21.81
C ARG A 185 0.46 2.79 -20.49
N LEU A 186 0.68 3.66 -19.51
CA LEU A 186 1.15 3.24 -18.18
C LEU A 186 0.06 2.45 -17.45
N ALA A 187 -1.20 2.88 -17.52
CA ALA A 187 -2.33 2.16 -16.93
C ALA A 187 -2.42 0.72 -17.44
N LYS A 188 -2.25 0.51 -18.76
CA LYS A 188 -2.26 -0.83 -19.36
C LYS A 188 -1.12 -1.71 -18.84
N LYS A 189 0.11 -1.17 -18.74
CA LYS A 189 1.27 -1.91 -18.20
C LYS A 189 1.07 -2.18 -16.71
N MET A 190 0.62 -1.18 -15.97
CA MET A 190 0.42 -1.26 -14.53
C MET A 190 -0.62 -2.31 -14.15
N ILE A 191 -1.80 -2.35 -14.82
CA ILE A 191 -2.84 -3.32 -14.50
C ILE A 191 -2.35 -4.76 -14.73
N GLN A 192 -1.57 -5.00 -15.77
CA GLN A 192 -1.01 -6.32 -16.05
C GLN A 192 -0.08 -6.75 -14.91
N VAL A 193 0.94 -5.95 -14.59
CA VAL A 193 1.90 -6.26 -13.51
C VAL A 193 1.19 -6.39 -12.16
N PHE A 194 0.26 -5.48 -11.88
CA PHE A 194 -0.52 -5.50 -10.64
C PHE A 194 -1.33 -6.79 -10.48
N CYS A 195 -2.04 -7.22 -11.53
CA CYS A 195 -2.81 -8.47 -11.49
C CYS A 195 -1.90 -9.69 -11.31
N GLU A 196 -0.75 -9.74 -11.97
CA GLU A 196 0.24 -10.80 -11.79
C GLU A 196 0.70 -10.87 -10.32
N GLN A 197 1.05 -9.74 -9.72
CA GLN A 197 1.46 -9.68 -8.32
C GLN A 197 0.34 -10.03 -7.35
N VAL A 198 -0.88 -9.56 -7.58
CA VAL A 198 -2.06 -9.90 -6.76
C VAL A 198 -2.30 -11.41 -6.77
N ILE A 199 -2.21 -12.06 -7.94
CA ILE A 199 -2.39 -13.51 -8.07
C ILE A 199 -1.24 -14.26 -7.38
N GLN A 200 0.01 -13.84 -7.59
CA GLN A 200 1.20 -14.46 -6.99
C GLN A 200 1.13 -14.43 -5.46
N HIS A 201 0.70 -13.29 -4.88
CA HIS A 201 0.52 -13.12 -3.43
C HIS A 201 -0.83 -13.61 -2.90
N LYS A 202 -1.64 -14.30 -3.73
CA LYS A 202 -2.95 -14.88 -3.36
C LYS A 202 -3.90 -13.87 -2.73
N LYS A 203 -3.93 -12.67 -3.27
CA LYS A 203 -4.82 -11.60 -2.83
C LYS A 203 -6.05 -11.50 -3.75
N HIS A 204 -7.11 -10.87 -3.25
CA HIS A 204 -8.32 -10.57 -3.98
C HIS A 204 -8.54 -9.07 -4.01
N VAL A 205 -8.75 -8.51 -5.18
CA VAL A 205 -8.89 -7.07 -5.36
C VAL A 205 -10.16 -6.72 -6.13
N PHE A 206 -10.77 -5.61 -5.74
CA PHE A 206 -11.85 -4.93 -6.47
C PHE A 206 -11.31 -3.57 -6.95
N LEU A 207 -11.43 -3.33 -8.25
CA LEU A 207 -10.97 -2.10 -8.92
C LEU A 207 -12.15 -1.32 -9.47
#